data_41c92a3a4daca61da42c1f691dc7fd5e
#
_entry.id   41c92a3a4daca61da42c1f691dc7fd5e
#
_cell.length_a   1.000
_cell.length_b   1.000
_cell.length_c   1.000
_cell.angle_alpha   90.00
_cell.angle_beta   90.00
_cell.angle_gamma   90.00
#
_symmetry.space_group_name_H-M   'P 1'
#
loop_
_entity.id
_entity.type
_entity.pdbx_description
1 polymer ?
#
loop_
_entity_poly.entity_id
_entity_poly.type
_entity_poly.pdbx_seq_one_letter_code
_entity_poly.pdbx_strand_id
1 'polypeptide(L)'
;MSEIKTIEQLKGIYAEPSARAKNKVLLALDAHAITLINNCHFAVLSTTDSQGYVDLSPKGGEPGFIKVLDESTVLLPDSSGNNRIDGLKNIISNPKVGLLLMVNGIDEVVRIKGTASIHT
;
A
#
# COMPACT_ATOMS: atom_id res chain seq x y z
N MET A 1 -14.54 18.15 22.31
CA MET A 1 -13.59 17.94 21.20
C MET A 1 -14.22 18.48 19.92
N SER A 2 -13.48 19.32 19.19
CA SER A 2 -13.99 19.96 17.97
C SER A 2 -13.51 19.17 16.74
N GLU A 3 -14.40 19.03 15.79
CA GLU A 3 -14.09 18.37 14.53
C GLU A 3 -13.35 19.30 13.59
N ILE A 4 -12.28 18.80 12.98
CA ILE A 4 -11.55 19.50 11.93
C ILE A 4 -12.18 19.06 10.58
N LYS A 5 -12.68 20.04 9.82
CA LYS A 5 -13.45 19.77 8.60
C LYS A 5 -12.76 20.21 7.32
N THR A 6 -11.75 21.07 7.42
CA THR A 6 -11.06 21.60 6.25
C THR A 6 -9.56 21.40 6.35
N ILE A 7 -8.91 21.40 5.19
CA ILE A 7 -7.45 21.28 5.11
C ILE A 7 -6.80 22.53 5.75
N GLU A 8 -7.39 23.71 5.59
CA GLU A 8 -6.88 24.93 6.19
C GLU A 8 -6.88 24.86 7.71
N GLN A 9 -7.93 24.30 8.31
CA GLN A 9 -7.98 24.08 9.76
C GLN A 9 -6.88 23.13 10.21
N LEU A 10 -6.66 22.07 9.42
CA LEU A 10 -5.63 21.09 9.71
C LEU A 10 -4.22 21.72 9.64
N LYS A 11 -3.96 22.51 8.63
CA LYS A 11 -2.67 23.22 8.46
C LYS A 11 -2.41 24.21 9.59
N GLY A 12 -3.46 24.76 10.21
CA GLY A 12 -3.33 25.65 11.36
C GLY A 12 -2.84 24.94 12.62
N ILE A 13 -2.97 23.64 12.70
CA ILE A 13 -2.58 22.81 13.85
C ILE A 13 -1.24 22.13 13.62
N TYR A 14 -0.99 21.63 12.41
CA TYR A 14 0.19 20.87 12.06
C TYR A 14 1.16 21.68 11.22
N ALA A 15 2.44 21.62 11.59
CA ALA A 15 3.50 22.26 10.82
C ALA A 15 3.69 21.53 9.47
N GLU A 16 4.24 22.26 8.49
CA GLU A 16 4.64 21.65 7.22
C GLU A 16 5.66 20.53 7.47
N PRO A 17 5.59 19.42 6.71
CA PRO A 17 6.58 18.35 6.82
C PRO A 17 7.99 18.89 6.55
N SER A 18 8.98 18.33 7.26
CA SER A 18 10.38 18.66 7.01
C SER A 18 10.80 18.23 5.59
N ALA A 19 11.87 18.82 5.08
CA ALA A 19 12.45 18.43 3.80
C ALA A 19 12.78 16.92 3.78
N ARG A 20 13.29 16.38 4.90
CA ARG A 20 13.58 14.96 5.03
C ARG A 20 12.32 14.11 4.89
N ALA A 21 11.21 14.51 5.50
CA ALA A 21 9.95 13.78 5.40
C ALA A 21 9.38 13.84 3.97
N LYS A 22 9.48 15.00 3.32
CA LYS A 22 9.06 15.16 1.92
C LYS A 22 9.90 14.32 0.97
N ASN A 23 11.20 14.22 1.22
CA ASN A 23 12.12 13.46 0.38
C ASN A 23 11.95 11.94 0.51
N LYS A 24 11.18 11.47 1.51
CA LYS A 24 10.83 10.05 1.61
C LYS A 24 9.74 9.62 0.64
N VAL A 25 9.04 10.56 0.02
CA VAL A 25 8.02 10.25 -0.98
C VAL A 25 8.71 10.09 -2.33
N LEU A 26 8.67 8.87 -2.87
CA LEU A 26 9.32 8.51 -4.12
C LEU A 26 8.27 8.23 -5.19
N LEU A 27 8.59 8.56 -6.44
CA LEU A 27 7.73 8.24 -7.59
C LEU A 27 8.00 6.84 -8.14
N ALA A 28 9.11 6.24 -7.74
CA ALA A 28 9.50 4.88 -8.12
C ALA A 28 10.24 4.24 -6.96
N LEU A 29 10.37 2.91 -7.00
CA LEU A 29 11.06 2.15 -5.98
C LEU A 29 12.57 2.37 -6.09
N ASP A 30 13.20 2.75 -4.99
CA ASP A 30 14.66 2.79 -4.90
C ASP A 30 15.21 1.45 -4.38
N ALA A 31 16.54 1.34 -4.32
CA ALA A 31 17.19 0.10 -3.88
C ALA A 31 16.79 -0.29 -2.45
N HIS A 32 16.62 0.68 -1.55
CA HIS A 32 16.23 0.42 -0.17
C HIS A 32 14.80 -0.12 -0.09
N ALA A 33 13.86 0.48 -0.82
CA ALA A 33 12.49 0.00 -0.88
C ALA A 33 12.41 -1.41 -1.45
N ILE A 34 13.17 -1.69 -2.52
CA ILE A 34 13.22 -3.02 -3.13
C ILE A 34 13.75 -4.05 -2.12
N THR A 35 14.78 -3.71 -1.36
CA THR A 35 15.31 -4.60 -0.32
C THR A 35 14.24 -4.91 0.73
N LEU A 36 13.50 -3.90 1.19
CA LEU A 36 12.43 -4.11 2.16
C LEU A 36 11.32 -5.00 1.59
N ILE A 37 10.92 -4.77 0.34
CA ILE A 37 9.90 -5.59 -0.32
C ILE A 37 10.36 -7.04 -0.44
N ASN A 38 11.61 -7.27 -0.82
CA ASN A 38 12.16 -8.63 -0.98
C ASN A 38 12.23 -9.40 0.34
N ASN A 39 12.23 -8.71 1.47
CA ASN A 39 12.26 -9.33 2.80
C ASN A 39 10.89 -9.30 3.50
N CYS A 40 9.87 -8.79 2.85
CA CYS A 40 8.54 -8.69 3.41
C CYS A 40 7.85 -10.06 3.42
N HIS A 41 7.20 -10.38 4.53
CA HIS A 41 6.40 -11.60 4.68
C HIS A 41 4.94 -11.30 5.01
N PHE A 42 4.60 -10.01 5.21
CA PHE A 42 3.24 -9.58 5.54
C PHE A 42 2.96 -8.20 4.95
N ALA A 43 1.79 -8.06 4.35
CA ALA A 43 1.35 -6.80 3.79
C ALA A 43 -0.17 -6.67 3.94
N VAL A 44 -0.65 -5.44 3.87
CA VAL A 44 -2.09 -5.16 3.84
C VAL A 44 -2.40 -4.43 2.55
N LEU A 45 -3.31 -4.99 1.78
CA LEU A 45 -3.81 -4.38 0.54
C LEU A 45 -5.12 -3.66 0.83
N SER A 46 -5.19 -2.39 0.46
CA SER A 46 -6.38 -1.56 0.58
C SER A 46 -7.01 -1.38 -0.78
N THR A 47 -8.30 -1.68 -0.89
CA THR A 47 -9.10 -1.49 -2.09
C THR A 47 -10.37 -0.72 -1.73
N THR A 48 -11.07 -0.18 -2.73
CA THR A 48 -12.27 0.60 -2.51
C THR A 48 -13.43 -0.01 -3.30
N ASP A 49 -14.57 -0.22 -2.63
CA ASP A 49 -15.74 -0.77 -3.30
C ASP A 49 -16.49 0.29 -4.11
N SER A 50 -17.56 -0.13 -4.79
CA SER A 50 -18.34 0.74 -5.67
C SER A 50 -19.07 1.87 -4.93
N GLN A 51 -19.21 1.75 -3.62
CA GLN A 51 -19.87 2.74 -2.77
C GLN A 51 -18.88 3.67 -2.06
N GLY A 52 -17.58 3.49 -2.29
CA GLY A 52 -16.54 4.30 -1.69
C GLY A 52 -16.04 3.79 -0.35
N TYR A 53 -16.49 2.65 0.13
CA TYR A 53 -15.97 2.05 1.34
C TYR A 53 -14.65 1.33 1.06
N VAL A 54 -13.79 1.33 2.06
CA VAL A 54 -12.45 0.78 1.96
C VAL A 54 -12.42 -0.61 2.58
N ASP A 55 -11.91 -1.59 1.84
CA ASP A 55 -11.64 -2.93 2.33
C ASP A 55 -10.15 -3.09 2.57
N LEU A 56 -9.81 -3.83 3.62
CA LEU A 56 -8.43 -4.15 3.97
C LEU A 56 -8.26 -5.67 3.87
N SER A 57 -7.23 -6.09 3.15
CA SER A 57 -6.95 -7.50 2.93
C SER A 57 -5.53 -7.83 3.38
N PRO A 58 -5.36 -8.70 4.40
CA PRO A 58 -4.03 -9.15 4.78
C PRO A 58 -3.48 -10.09 3.72
N LYS A 59 -2.20 -9.95 3.42
CA LYS A 59 -1.46 -10.79 2.48
C LYS A 59 -0.20 -11.27 3.18
N GLY A 60 0.09 -12.55 3.09
CA GLY A 60 1.26 -13.11 3.72
C GLY A 60 1.87 -14.23 2.91
N GLY A 61 3.11 -14.54 3.21
CA GLY A 61 3.86 -15.60 2.56
C GLY A 61 5.29 -15.63 3.07
N GLU A 62 6.09 -16.50 2.47
CA GLU A 62 7.52 -16.49 2.74
C GLU A 62 8.14 -15.17 2.29
N PRO A 63 9.25 -14.71 2.93
CA PRO A 63 9.94 -13.53 2.46
C PRO A 63 10.22 -13.60 0.96
N GLY A 64 9.90 -12.52 0.25
CA GLY A 64 9.99 -12.49 -1.20
C GLY A 64 8.74 -12.95 -1.93
N PHE A 65 7.61 -13.14 -1.24
CA PHE A 65 6.36 -13.51 -1.89
C PHE A 65 5.84 -12.40 -2.82
N ILE A 66 6.15 -11.15 -2.51
CA ILE A 66 5.88 -10.02 -3.41
C ILE A 66 7.08 -9.88 -4.33
N LYS A 67 6.86 -9.91 -5.64
CA LYS A 67 7.93 -9.82 -6.63
C LYS A 67 8.02 -8.40 -7.17
N VAL A 68 9.22 -7.84 -7.19
CA VAL A 68 9.50 -6.56 -7.84
C VAL A 68 9.87 -6.88 -9.28
N LEU A 69 9.04 -6.44 -10.22
CA LEU A 69 9.28 -6.68 -11.65
C LEU A 69 10.16 -5.58 -12.24
N ASP A 70 9.95 -4.35 -11.82
CA ASP A 70 10.77 -3.20 -12.18
C ASP A 70 10.56 -2.10 -11.12
N GLU A 71 11.12 -0.92 -11.33
CA GLU A 71 11.05 0.17 -10.36
C GLU A 71 9.65 0.74 -10.15
N SER A 72 8.68 0.37 -10.99
CA SER A 72 7.30 0.88 -10.90
C SER A 72 6.25 -0.23 -10.88
N THR A 73 6.66 -1.50 -10.79
CA THR A 73 5.72 -2.62 -10.86
C THR A 73 6.07 -3.70 -9.86
N VAL A 74 5.09 -4.09 -9.05
CA VAL A 74 5.21 -5.24 -8.15
C VAL A 74 4.12 -6.25 -8.48
N LEU A 75 4.42 -7.52 -8.26
CA LEU A 75 3.49 -8.63 -8.42
C LEU A 75 3.12 -9.17 -7.06
N LEU A 76 1.83 -9.11 -6.72
CA LEU A 76 1.30 -9.59 -5.46
C LEU A 76 0.49 -10.87 -5.75
N PRO A 77 0.92 -12.04 -5.23
CA PRO A 77 0.18 -13.26 -5.47
C PRO A 77 -1.12 -13.28 -4.68
N ASP A 78 -2.15 -13.86 -5.27
CA ASP A 78 -3.41 -14.11 -4.58
C ASP A 78 -3.46 -15.57 -4.14
N SER A 79 -3.93 -15.79 -2.91
CA SER A 79 -4.02 -17.13 -2.34
C SER A 79 -5.29 -17.83 -2.80
N SER A 80 -5.14 -19.03 -3.39
CA SER A 80 -6.26 -19.83 -3.85
C SER A 80 -7.12 -20.40 -2.71
N GLY A 81 -6.63 -20.39 -1.47
CA GLY A 81 -7.37 -20.87 -0.31
C GLY A 81 -8.41 -19.91 0.22
N ASN A 82 -8.44 -18.67 -0.25
CA ASN A 82 -9.35 -17.63 0.19
C ASN A 82 -10.49 -17.48 -0.83
N ASN A 83 -11.71 -17.86 -0.43
CA ASN A 83 -12.88 -17.76 -1.30
C ASN A 83 -13.46 -16.33 -1.38
N ARG A 84 -12.87 -15.38 -0.66
CA ARG A 84 -13.32 -13.98 -0.70
C ARG A 84 -12.65 -13.27 -1.85
N ILE A 85 -13.46 -12.80 -2.78
CA ILE A 85 -12.99 -12.09 -3.97
C ILE A 85 -13.36 -10.61 -3.95
N ASP A 86 -13.72 -10.08 -2.77
CA ASP A 86 -14.16 -8.70 -2.63
C ASP A 86 -13.09 -7.71 -3.11
N GLY A 87 -11.84 -7.93 -2.72
CA GLY A 87 -10.73 -7.09 -3.16
C GLY A 87 -10.52 -7.13 -4.66
N LEU A 88 -10.67 -8.30 -5.27
CA LEU A 88 -10.53 -8.44 -6.73
C LEU A 88 -11.67 -7.72 -7.46
N LYS A 89 -12.90 -7.85 -6.96
CA LYS A 89 -14.05 -7.11 -7.51
C LYS A 89 -13.84 -5.61 -7.39
N ASN A 90 -13.33 -5.15 -6.25
CA ASN A 90 -13.04 -3.75 -6.02
C ASN A 90 -12.03 -3.22 -7.04
N ILE A 91 -10.97 -3.97 -7.31
CA ILE A 91 -9.93 -3.58 -8.28
C ILE A 91 -10.52 -3.42 -9.68
N ILE A 92 -11.44 -4.28 -10.07
CA ILE A 92 -12.10 -4.17 -11.38
C ILE A 92 -12.92 -2.88 -11.48
N SER A 93 -13.64 -2.52 -10.39
CA SER A 93 -14.45 -1.31 -10.35
C SER A 93 -13.62 -0.04 -10.14
N ASN A 94 -12.58 -0.13 -9.32
CA ASN A 94 -11.69 0.98 -9.00
C ASN A 94 -10.27 0.45 -8.85
N PRO A 95 -9.41 0.67 -9.84
CA PRO A 95 -8.06 0.10 -9.83
C PRO A 95 -7.10 0.78 -8.86
N LYS A 96 -7.47 1.88 -8.25
CA LYS A 96 -6.60 2.59 -7.31
C LYS A 96 -6.52 1.82 -6.00
N VAL A 97 -5.30 1.53 -5.57
CA VAL A 97 -5.03 0.70 -4.39
C VAL A 97 -3.93 1.30 -3.53
N GLY A 98 -3.89 0.86 -2.28
CA GLY A 98 -2.79 1.11 -1.37
C GLY A 98 -2.23 -0.20 -0.86
N LEU A 99 -0.93 -0.24 -0.63
CA LEU A 99 -0.26 -1.41 -0.10
C LEU A 99 0.67 -0.98 1.02
N LEU A 100 0.51 -1.58 2.18
CA LEU A 100 1.37 -1.37 3.34
C LEU A 100 2.17 -2.64 3.58
N LEU A 101 3.49 -2.52 3.51
CA LEU A 101 4.40 -3.65 3.72
C LEU A 101 5.17 -3.45 5.02
N MET A 102 5.28 -4.52 5.79
CA MET A 102 6.00 -4.52 7.05
C MET A 102 7.02 -5.66 7.05
N VAL A 103 8.20 -5.39 7.57
CA VAL A 103 9.27 -6.37 7.67
C VAL A 103 9.52 -6.64 9.15
N ASN A 104 9.50 -7.93 9.53
CA ASN A 104 9.69 -8.33 10.92
C ASN A 104 11.05 -7.88 11.44
N GLY A 105 11.06 -7.26 12.61
CA GLY A 105 12.30 -6.80 13.26
C GLY A 105 12.84 -5.48 12.74
N ILE A 106 12.13 -4.82 11.84
CA ILE A 106 12.53 -3.52 11.28
C ILE A 106 11.42 -2.50 11.56
N ASP A 107 11.79 -1.32 12.03
CA ASP A 107 10.83 -0.26 12.37
C ASP A 107 10.33 0.50 11.15
N GLU A 108 10.85 0.21 9.97
CA GLU A 108 10.43 0.86 8.74
C GLU A 108 9.26 0.12 8.10
N VAL A 109 8.40 0.87 7.45
CA VAL A 109 7.33 0.34 6.62
C VAL A 109 7.44 0.93 5.21
N VAL A 110 6.93 0.20 4.22
CA VAL A 110 6.83 0.71 2.85
C VAL A 110 5.35 0.90 2.56
N ARG A 111 4.99 2.09 2.10
CA ARG A 111 3.64 2.41 1.64
C ARG A 111 3.68 2.67 0.15
N ILE A 112 2.86 1.94 -0.58
CA ILE A 112 2.77 2.07 -2.04
C ILE A 112 1.36 2.48 -2.38
N LYS A 113 1.22 3.49 -3.23
CA LYS A 113 -0.05 3.86 -3.86
C LYS A 113 0.11 3.65 -5.36
N GLY A 114 -0.90 3.11 -5.98
CA GLY A 114 -0.84 2.89 -7.41
C GLY A 114 -2.13 2.34 -7.96
N THR A 115 -2.04 1.80 -9.15
CA THR A 115 -3.15 1.12 -9.81
C THR A 115 -2.84 -0.36 -9.90
N ALA A 116 -3.87 -1.19 -9.75
CA ALA A 116 -3.75 -2.63 -9.83
C ALA A 116 -4.54 -3.17 -11.01
N SER A 117 -4.05 -4.29 -11.54
CA SER A 117 -4.76 -5.10 -12.52
C SER A 117 -4.64 -6.56 -12.13
N ILE A 118 -5.57 -7.38 -12.58
CA ILE A 118 -5.63 -8.81 -12.22
C ILE A 118 -5.19 -9.63 -13.42
N HIS A 119 -4.28 -10.58 -13.17
CA HIS A 119 -3.72 -11.44 -14.20
C HIS A 119 -3.77 -12.90 -13.76
N THR A 120 -3.93 -13.78 -14.71
CA THR A 120 -3.86 -15.24 -14.49
C THR A 120 -2.53 -15.81 -14.92
#